data_507ea8cbbf5b9095763cde146285dcad
#
_entry.id   507ea8cbbf5b9095763cde146285dcad
#
_cell.length_a   1.000
_cell.length_b   1.000
_cell.length_c   1.000
_cell.angle_alpha   90.00
_cell.angle_beta   90.00
_cell.angle_gamma   90.00
#
_symmetry.space_group_name_H-M   'P 1'
#
loop_
_entity.id
_entity.type
_entity.pdbx_description
1 polymer ?
#
loop_
_entity_poly.entity_id
_entity_poly.type
_entity_poly.pdbx_seq_one_letter_code
_entity_poly.pdbx_strand_id
1 'polypeptide(L)' 'MERMLTVRQVARLLNVHSNTLRRWSDEGLIRAHRINRRGDRRFEKGEIRRFIEESDTERVT' A
#
# COMPACT_ATOMS: atom_id res chain seq x y z
N MET A 1 -4.88 -6.17 18.00
CA MET A 1 -5.16 -6.74 16.69
C MET A 1 -4.82 -5.78 15.58
N GLU A 2 -4.07 -6.25 14.64
CA GLU A 2 -3.62 -5.38 13.58
C GLU A 2 -4.69 -5.08 12.57
N ARG A 3 -4.69 -3.87 12.11
CA ARG A 3 -5.64 -3.46 11.11
C ARG A 3 -5.02 -3.55 9.75
N MET A 4 -5.71 -4.25 8.87
CA MET A 4 -5.28 -4.37 7.50
C MET A 4 -6.14 -3.46 6.64
N LEU A 5 -5.50 -2.86 5.65
CA LEU A 5 -6.20 -1.95 4.75
C LEU A 5 -6.39 -2.62 3.39
N THR A 6 -7.51 -2.31 2.76
CA THR A 6 -7.79 -2.84 1.42
C THR A 6 -7.04 -2.03 0.37
N VAL A 7 -6.97 -2.61 -0.84
CA VAL A 7 -6.37 -1.89 -1.97
C VAL A 7 -7.07 -0.55 -2.18
N ARG A 8 -8.40 -0.56 -2.11
CA ARG A 8 -9.16 0.66 -2.31
C ARG A 8 -8.83 1.72 -1.26
N GLN A 9 -8.74 1.29 -0.01
CA GLN A 9 -8.43 2.22 1.06
C GLN A 9 -7.06 2.83 0.91
N VAL A 10 -6.07 2.02 0.58
CA VAL A 10 -4.71 2.50 0.43
C VAL A 10 -4.58 3.39 -0.79
N ALA A 11 -5.22 3.00 -1.89
CA ALA A 11 -5.18 3.82 -3.09
C ALA A 11 -5.74 5.20 -2.83
N ARG A 12 -6.80 5.26 -2.05
CA ARG A 12 -7.40 6.54 -1.69
C ARG A 12 -6.47 7.34 -0.79
N LEU A 13 -5.87 6.67 0.17
CA LEU A 13 -4.92 7.34 1.07
C LEU A 13 -3.75 7.96 0.33
N LEU A 14 -3.22 7.20 -0.63
CA LEU A 14 -2.06 7.66 -1.39
C LEU A 14 -2.45 8.51 -2.59
N ASN A 15 -3.75 8.61 -2.84
CA ASN A 15 -4.28 9.37 -3.96
C ASN A 15 -3.74 8.88 -5.29
N VAL A 16 -3.76 7.57 -5.46
CA VAL A 16 -3.32 6.95 -6.71
C VAL A 16 -4.39 5.96 -7.17
N HIS A 17 -4.30 5.57 -8.42
CA HIS A 17 -5.20 4.58 -8.96
C HIS A 17 -4.88 3.22 -8.37
N SER A 18 -5.92 2.38 -8.21
CA SER A 18 -5.69 1.07 -7.62
C SER A 18 -4.78 0.20 -8.49
N ASN A 19 -4.80 0.38 -9.80
CA ASN A 19 -3.88 -0.33 -10.68
C ASN A 19 -2.43 0.05 -10.40
N THR A 20 -2.18 1.31 -10.12
CA THR A 20 -0.86 1.77 -9.76
C THR A 20 -0.39 1.10 -8.48
N LEU A 21 -1.29 1.04 -7.50
CA LEU A 21 -0.94 0.41 -6.24
C LEU A 21 -0.62 -1.07 -6.41
N ARG A 22 -1.40 -1.77 -7.23
CA ARG A 22 -1.14 -3.18 -7.48
C ARG A 22 0.21 -3.38 -8.13
N ARG A 23 0.57 -2.50 -9.06
CA ARG A 23 1.86 -2.59 -9.70
C ARG A 23 2.99 -2.36 -8.71
N TRP A 24 2.83 -1.36 -7.84
CA TRP A 24 3.84 -1.12 -6.81
C TRP A 24 4.01 -2.32 -5.90
N SER A 25 2.91 -2.97 -5.57
CA SER A 25 2.94 -4.16 -4.76
C SER A 25 3.67 -5.30 -5.48
N ASP A 26 3.39 -5.45 -6.77
CA ASP A 26 4.05 -6.49 -7.55
C ASP A 26 5.55 -6.24 -7.70
N GLU A 27 5.93 -4.98 -7.73
CA GLU A 27 7.33 -4.60 -7.85
C GLU A 27 8.06 -4.63 -6.51
N GLY A 28 7.35 -4.88 -5.44
CA GLY A 28 7.96 -4.95 -4.13
C GLY A 28 8.16 -3.62 -3.43
N LEU A 29 7.63 -2.55 -4.00
CA LEU A 29 7.74 -1.24 -3.37
C LEU A 29 6.90 -1.13 -2.12
N ILE A 30 5.75 -1.79 -2.11
CA ILE A 30 4.87 -1.83 -0.96
C ILE A 30 4.51 -3.28 -0.70
N ARG A 31 4.68 -3.71 0.53
CA ARG A 31 4.39 -5.08 0.88
C ARG A 31 2.90 -5.30 1.00
N ALA A 32 2.41 -6.34 0.35
CA ALA A 32 1.01 -6.71 0.40
C ALA A 32 0.88 -8.15 0.84
N HIS A 33 -0.21 -8.43 1.55
CA HIS A 33 -0.52 -9.79 1.99
C HIS A 33 -1.71 -10.28 1.20
N ARG A 34 -1.57 -11.44 0.56
CA ARG A 34 -2.67 -12.04 -0.16
C ARG A 34 -3.49 -12.88 0.81
N ILE A 35 -4.78 -12.63 0.84
CA ILE A 35 -5.63 -13.24 1.82
C ILE A 35 -6.49 -14.37 1.27
N ASN A 36 -6.48 -14.57 -0.05
CA ASN A 36 -7.22 -15.68 -0.63
C ASN A 36 -6.65 -16.02 -2.00
N ARG A 37 -7.25 -17.03 -2.62
CA ARG A 37 -6.77 -17.52 -3.91
C ARG A 37 -6.99 -16.55 -5.05
N ARG A 38 -7.96 -15.68 -4.92
CA ARG A 38 -8.24 -14.71 -5.96
C ARG A 38 -7.19 -13.63 -6.02
N GLY A 39 -6.32 -13.60 -5.02
CA GLY A 39 -5.27 -12.59 -5.00
C GLY A 39 -5.69 -11.28 -4.40
N ASP A 40 -6.79 -11.29 -3.64
CA ASP A 40 -7.14 -10.09 -2.89
C ASP A 40 -5.99 -9.72 -1.97
N ARG A 41 -5.73 -8.43 -1.88
CA ARG A 41 -4.57 -7.95 -1.14
C ARG A 41 -5.00 -7.12 0.04
N ARG A 42 -4.19 -7.20 1.08
CA ARG A 42 -4.34 -6.34 2.25
C ARG A 42 -3.00 -5.76 2.60
N PHE A 43 -3.02 -4.58 3.14
CA PHE A 43 -1.79 -3.86 3.49
C PHE A 43 -1.80 -3.56 4.98
N GLU A 44 -0.64 -3.70 5.61
CA GLU A 44 -0.51 -3.34 7.01
C GLU A 44 -0.44 -1.83 7.13
N LYS A 45 -1.17 -1.30 8.10
CA LYS A 45 -1.20 0.14 8.30
C LYS A 45 0.19 0.71 8.55
N GLY A 46 1.01 0.00 9.30
CA GLY A 46 2.37 0.45 9.58
C GLY A 46 3.24 0.54 8.34
N GLU A 47 3.05 -0.41 7.43
CA GLU A 47 3.81 -0.39 6.18
C GLU A 47 3.43 0.81 5.33
N ILE A 48 2.15 1.11 5.28
CA ILE A 48 1.68 2.25 4.49
C ILE A 48 2.17 3.55 5.09
N ARG A 49 2.12 3.64 6.42
CA ARG A 49 2.62 4.83 7.09
C ARG A 49 4.08 5.07 6.78
N ARG A 50 4.88 4.02 6.82
CA ARG A 50 6.29 4.13 6.53
C ARG A 50 6.52 4.57 5.08
N PHE A 51 5.76 4.02 4.17
CA PHE A 51 5.88 4.39 2.76
C PHE A 51 5.60 5.88 2.56
N ILE A 52 4.55 6.37 3.21
CA ILE A 52 4.19 7.78 3.11
C ILE A 52 5.28 8.66 3.69
N GLU A 53 5.81 8.28 4.85
CA GLU A 53 6.84 9.06 5.50
C GLU A 53 8.11 9.15 4.67
N GLU A 54 8.48 8.05 4.05
CA GLU A 54 9.67 8.04 3.22
C GLU A 54 9.47 8.89 1.97
N SER A 55 8.28 8.85 1.41
CA SER A 55 7.98 9.67 0.25
C SER A 55 8.01 11.16 0.60
N ASP A 56 7.46 11.50 1.75
CA ASP A 56 7.48 12.89 2.19
C ASP A 56 8.89 13.40 2.40
N THR A 57 9.74 12.54 2.95
CA THR A 57 11.13 12.92 3.17
C THR A 57 11.81 13.29 1.85
N GLU A 58 11.52 12.53 0.83
CA GLU A 58 12.09 12.82 -0.48
C GLU A 58 11.57 14.11 -1.06
N ARG A 59 10.34 14.43 -0.76
CA ARG A 59 9.71 15.63 -1.32
C ARG A 59 10.22 16.92 -0.70
N VAL A 60 10.69 16.82 0.52
CA VAL A 60 11.06 18.01 1.27
C VAL A 60 12.30 18.70 0.71
N THR A 61 13.10 17.99 0.00
CA THR A 61 14.32 18.58 -0.58
C THR A 61 14.08 19.61 -1.68
#